data_4b72c45715fbe64edd2c2b911a511007
#
_entry.id   4b72c45715fbe64edd2c2b911a511007
#
_cell.length_a   1.000
_cell.length_b   1.000
_cell.length_c   1.000
_cell.angle_alpha   90.00
_cell.angle_beta   90.00
_cell.angle_gamma   90.00
#
_symmetry.space_group_name_H-M   'P 1'
#
loop_
_entity.id
_entity.type
_entity.pdbx_description
1 polymer ?
#
loop_
_entity_poly.entity_id
_entity_poly.type
_entity_poly.pdbx_seq_one_letter_code
_entity_poly.pdbx_strand_id
1 'polypeptide(L)'
;MLGNIKPEGKQKEVLALPATGHTVVLGTAGSGKTTMALFRAIGLANLPSRPNVLVVTFNGALIQYMSAITNTSLRNLRIETYHKFARGYLNSVGKMPAWNGILNPEGKEYYISQALEAAKKRWPEESTFKRPISVFIDEITFMERFGIETLDDYLRAERIGRASVNIKRENRKWFYKIYEEYRALRVNPYDWDDIALYVYKELQSDTRPRLYNHIIVDEGQDFSPMMIKSLIAAVDENGSFSFFGDVAQQIYGSRLSWRDSGINIRDSKIWRFDKNYRNPATISAFAKDITGSVYWEKDSDMVTPTNFIAKGPKPVLIHFATKENELAWLIEQVKTSALASSNVVICRNRAIIDEVNRAFTRNGITPTIINKNQAGFASVKDVYLSTFHAVKGLEFENVFIPFLSDDIFPDKEILENATSVERALADELKLLYVAATRSKYGLFMSYHGTLSQLFPEGSTNYDKADGEDL
;
A
#
# COMPACT_ATOMS: atom_id res chain seq x y z
N MET A 1 17.56 10.09 17.02
CA MET A 1 17.86 9.71 15.62
C MET A 1 17.44 10.75 14.59
N LEU A 2 16.33 11.49 14.76
CA LEU A 2 15.94 12.56 13.82
C LEU A 2 16.95 13.74 13.76
N GLY A 3 17.72 13.97 14.82
CA GLY A 3 18.67 15.09 14.91
C GLY A 3 19.81 15.07 13.87
N ASN A 4 20.08 13.94 13.22
CA ASN A 4 21.13 13.83 12.21
C ASN A 4 20.63 13.99 10.77
N ILE A 5 19.32 14.03 10.55
CA ILE A 5 18.72 14.20 9.23
C ILE A 5 18.55 15.69 8.94
N LYS A 6 19.24 16.18 7.91
CA LYS A 6 19.14 17.57 7.46
C LYS A 6 18.27 17.64 6.21
N PRO A 7 17.06 18.23 6.27
CA PRO A 7 16.25 18.45 5.08
C PRO A 7 16.96 19.31 4.03
N GLU A 8 16.76 19.01 2.75
CA GLU A 8 17.41 19.70 1.64
C GLU A 8 16.39 20.12 0.57
N GLY A 9 16.70 21.23 -0.14
CA GLY A 9 15.93 21.70 -1.29
C GLY A 9 14.41 21.71 -1.03
N LYS A 10 13.64 21.02 -1.86
CA LYS A 10 12.18 20.92 -1.76
C LYS A 10 11.66 20.40 -0.41
N GLN A 11 12.47 19.60 0.31
CA GLN A 11 12.12 19.15 1.65
C GLN A 11 12.01 20.34 2.64
N LYS A 12 12.94 21.30 2.57
CA LYS A 12 12.89 22.52 3.38
C LYS A 12 11.68 23.38 3.04
N GLU A 13 11.34 23.49 1.74
CA GLU A 13 10.16 24.22 1.29
C GLU A 13 8.88 23.65 1.92
N VAL A 14 8.71 22.31 1.88
CA VAL A 14 7.54 21.64 2.48
C VAL A 14 7.42 21.87 3.98
N LEU A 15 8.53 21.91 4.70
CA LEU A 15 8.53 22.20 6.14
C LEU A 15 8.17 23.67 6.45
N ALA A 16 8.51 24.58 5.54
CA ALA A 16 8.23 26.01 5.66
C ALA A 16 6.81 26.42 5.20
N LEU A 17 6.00 25.46 4.71
CA LEU A 17 4.65 25.75 4.22
C LEU A 17 3.74 26.27 5.32
N PRO A 18 2.76 27.14 4.99
CA PRO A 18 1.77 27.63 5.94
C PRO A 18 1.06 26.49 6.68
N ALA A 19 0.61 26.81 7.88
CA ALA A 19 -0.17 25.90 8.72
C ALA A 19 -1.67 25.88 8.35
N THR A 20 -2.02 26.28 7.12
CA THR A 20 -3.39 26.31 6.62
C THR A 20 -3.49 25.71 5.22
N GLY A 21 -4.68 25.25 4.86
CA GLY A 21 -4.99 24.73 3.53
C GLY A 21 -4.46 23.33 3.24
N HIS A 22 -4.43 22.96 1.96
CA HIS A 22 -4.03 21.63 1.53
C HIS A 22 -2.62 21.63 0.95
N THR A 23 -1.85 20.57 1.25
CA THR A 23 -0.50 20.33 0.73
C THR A 23 -0.41 18.93 0.17
N VAL A 24 0.13 18.76 -1.02
CA VAL A 24 0.39 17.47 -1.64
C VAL A 24 1.88 17.31 -1.89
N VAL A 25 2.45 16.24 -1.38
CA VAL A 25 3.86 15.87 -1.56
C VAL A 25 3.91 14.49 -2.21
N LEU A 26 4.34 14.45 -3.44
CA LEU A 26 4.59 13.21 -4.18
C LEU A 26 6.09 12.94 -4.21
N GLY A 27 6.47 11.68 -4.14
CA GLY A 27 7.89 11.35 -4.22
C GLY A 27 8.13 9.88 -4.49
N THR A 28 9.34 9.58 -4.94
CA THR A 28 9.75 8.20 -5.20
C THR A 28 10.01 7.43 -3.89
N ALA A 29 10.16 6.11 -4.00
CA ALA A 29 10.72 5.31 -2.93
C ALA A 29 12.02 5.95 -2.42
N GLY A 30 12.23 6.01 -1.11
CA GLY A 30 13.46 6.54 -0.52
C GLY A 30 13.67 8.05 -0.61
N SER A 31 12.68 8.85 -1.05
CA SER A 31 12.80 10.30 -1.12
C SER A 31 12.62 11.04 0.22
N GLY A 32 12.40 10.31 1.31
CA GLY A 32 12.26 10.87 2.66
C GLY A 32 10.86 11.41 2.98
N LYS A 33 9.81 11.02 2.25
CA LYS A 33 8.42 11.45 2.47
C LYS A 33 7.99 11.29 3.93
N THR A 34 8.09 10.10 4.47
CA THR A 34 7.72 9.77 5.87
C THR A 34 8.47 10.63 6.88
N THR A 35 9.77 10.84 6.66
CA THR A 35 10.58 11.69 7.53
C THR A 35 10.11 13.13 7.48
N MET A 36 9.79 13.66 6.30
CA MET A 36 9.27 15.02 6.14
C MET A 36 7.86 15.17 6.68
N ALA A 37 7.01 14.16 6.56
CA ALA A 37 5.70 14.10 7.20
C ALA A 37 5.82 14.25 8.73
N LEU A 38 6.75 13.51 9.34
CA LEU A 38 7.04 13.62 10.77
C LEU A 38 7.61 14.99 11.18
N PHE A 39 8.60 15.50 10.45
CA PHE A 39 9.16 16.82 10.75
C PHE A 39 8.09 17.90 10.64
N ARG A 40 7.22 17.85 9.64
CA ARG A 40 6.10 18.78 9.51
C ARG A 40 5.13 18.63 10.69
N ALA A 41 4.79 17.40 11.09
CA ALA A 41 3.92 17.14 12.24
C ALA A 41 4.49 17.72 13.53
N ILE A 42 5.78 17.48 13.79
CA ILE A 42 6.47 18.02 14.97
C ILE A 42 6.53 19.55 14.92
N GLY A 43 6.84 20.11 13.75
CA GLY A 43 6.86 21.57 13.55
C GLY A 43 5.51 22.20 13.85
N LEU A 44 4.42 21.64 13.31
CA LEU A 44 3.06 22.10 13.57
C LEU A 44 2.68 21.95 15.04
N ALA A 45 2.97 20.81 15.68
CA ALA A 45 2.65 20.58 17.09
C ALA A 45 3.41 21.52 18.05
N ASN A 46 4.54 22.07 17.63
CA ASN A 46 5.35 23.03 18.40
C ASN A 46 4.99 24.50 18.14
N LEU A 47 3.99 24.79 17.32
CA LEU A 47 3.51 26.17 17.19
C LEU A 47 3.08 26.75 18.52
N PRO A 48 3.16 28.09 18.74
CA PRO A 48 2.81 28.71 20.03
C PRO A 48 1.41 28.36 20.53
N SER A 49 0.45 28.17 19.62
CA SER A 49 -0.93 27.77 19.92
C SER A 49 -1.06 26.33 20.38
N ARG A 50 0.00 25.49 20.23
CA ARG A 50 0.02 24.07 20.53
C ARG A 50 -1.16 23.30 19.91
N PRO A 51 -1.39 23.40 18.60
CA PRO A 51 -2.52 22.77 17.95
C PRO A 51 -2.44 21.24 18.02
N ASN A 52 -3.61 20.60 18.00
CA ASN A 52 -3.67 19.14 17.92
C ASN A 52 -3.33 18.67 16.50
N VAL A 53 -2.34 17.80 16.41
CA VAL A 53 -1.85 17.23 15.14
C VAL A 53 -2.08 15.73 15.12
N LEU A 54 -2.62 15.24 14.00
CA LEU A 54 -2.79 13.82 13.72
C LEU A 54 -1.94 13.42 12.52
N VAL A 55 -1.10 12.41 12.68
CA VAL A 55 -0.46 11.70 11.57
C VAL A 55 -1.20 10.38 11.34
N VAL A 56 -1.67 10.17 10.14
CA VAL A 56 -2.40 8.96 9.76
C VAL A 56 -1.61 8.19 8.72
N THR A 57 -1.43 6.92 8.96
CA THR A 57 -0.84 5.98 7.99
C THR A 57 -1.70 4.73 7.87
N PHE A 58 -1.51 3.98 6.78
CA PHE A 58 -2.23 2.71 6.58
C PHE A 58 -1.56 1.55 7.33
N ASN A 59 -0.26 1.61 7.56
CA ASN A 59 0.55 0.52 8.10
C ASN A 59 0.85 0.69 9.61
N GLY A 60 0.42 -0.30 10.41
CA GLY A 60 0.69 -0.32 11.86
C GLY A 60 2.17 -0.41 12.23
N ALA A 61 3.01 -1.10 11.43
CA ALA A 61 4.45 -1.17 11.67
C ALA A 61 5.12 0.21 11.52
N LEU A 62 4.63 1.04 10.59
CA LEU A 62 5.12 2.39 10.39
C LEU A 62 4.82 3.30 11.59
N ILE A 63 3.71 3.09 12.29
CA ILE A 63 3.39 3.82 13.52
C ILE A 63 4.44 3.60 14.60
N GLN A 64 4.88 2.36 14.81
CA GLN A 64 5.90 2.06 15.81
C GLN A 64 7.25 2.68 15.43
N TYR A 65 7.63 2.58 14.16
CA TYR A 65 8.82 3.24 13.63
C TYR A 65 8.75 4.77 13.87
N MET A 66 7.65 5.41 13.50
CA MET A 66 7.42 6.82 13.69
C MET A 66 7.46 7.21 15.18
N SER A 67 6.80 6.43 16.02
CA SER A 67 6.76 6.68 17.48
C SER A 67 8.13 6.52 18.13
N ALA A 68 8.92 5.52 17.70
CA ALA A 68 10.29 5.30 18.18
C ALA A 68 11.25 6.42 17.77
N ILE A 69 11.07 6.97 16.56
CA ILE A 69 11.92 8.06 16.05
C ILE A 69 11.57 9.39 16.71
N THR A 70 10.30 9.64 16.94
CA THR A 70 9.85 10.94 17.47
C THR A 70 10.30 11.15 18.91
N ASN A 71 10.43 10.08 19.71
CA ASN A 71 10.82 10.11 21.13
C ASN A 71 10.31 11.39 21.85
N THR A 72 9.17 11.93 21.40
CA THR A 72 8.65 13.22 21.81
C THR A 72 7.50 13.00 22.77
N SER A 73 7.58 13.67 23.91
CA SER A 73 6.49 13.78 24.89
C SER A 73 5.39 14.78 24.46
N LEU A 74 5.24 15.03 23.14
CA LEU A 74 4.24 15.97 22.63
C LEU A 74 2.83 15.37 22.79
N ARG A 75 2.12 15.85 23.81
CA ARG A 75 0.75 15.35 24.12
C ARG A 75 -0.27 15.71 23.06
N ASN A 76 0.00 16.72 22.24
CA ASN A 76 -0.84 17.20 21.15
C ASN A 76 -0.50 16.61 19.77
N LEU A 77 0.43 15.64 19.69
CA LEU A 77 0.75 14.90 18.49
C LEU A 77 0.30 13.44 18.64
N ARG A 78 -0.57 12.98 17.76
CA ARG A 78 -1.00 11.58 17.68
C ARG A 78 -0.55 10.96 16.36
N ILE A 79 -0.14 9.70 16.41
CA ILE A 79 0.23 8.90 15.23
C ILE A 79 -0.58 7.61 15.31
N GLU A 80 -1.46 7.37 14.32
CA GLU A 80 -2.32 6.19 14.33
C GLU A 80 -2.74 5.75 12.93
N THR A 81 -3.34 4.55 12.84
CA THR A 81 -3.93 4.07 11.58
C THR A 81 -5.25 4.78 11.31
N TYR A 82 -5.63 4.85 10.01
CA TYR A 82 -6.94 5.35 9.62
C TYR A 82 -8.09 4.64 10.36
N HIS A 83 -8.05 3.33 10.42
CA HIS A 83 -9.11 2.55 11.07
C HIS A 83 -9.23 2.82 12.58
N LYS A 84 -8.12 3.12 13.25
CA LYS A 84 -8.14 3.53 14.66
C LYS A 84 -8.78 4.91 14.82
N PHE A 85 -8.43 5.87 13.95
CA PHE A 85 -9.07 7.18 13.89
C PHE A 85 -10.59 7.03 13.66
N ALA A 86 -11.00 6.29 12.61
CA ALA A 86 -12.41 6.12 12.24
C ALA A 86 -13.25 5.53 13.38
N ARG A 87 -12.76 4.43 13.98
CA ARG A 87 -13.42 3.83 15.16
C ARG A 87 -13.50 4.79 16.34
N GLY A 88 -12.41 5.49 16.63
CA GLY A 88 -12.35 6.46 17.71
C GLY A 88 -13.34 7.60 17.53
N TYR A 89 -13.46 8.11 16.30
CA TYR A 89 -14.43 9.17 16.00
C TYR A 89 -15.88 8.66 16.13
N LEU A 90 -16.23 7.53 15.48
CA LEU A 90 -17.58 6.97 15.58
C LEU A 90 -17.96 6.61 17.03
N ASN A 91 -16.99 6.15 17.82
CA ASN A 91 -17.23 5.93 19.26
C ASN A 91 -17.51 7.25 20.00
N SER A 92 -16.83 8.34 19.67
CA SER A 92 -17.03 9.66 20.30
C SER A 92 -18.41 10.27 20.03
N VAL A 93 -19.07 9.86 18.95
CA VAL A 93 -20.43 10.26 18.59
C VAL A 93 -21.48 9.20 18.94
N GLY A 94 -21.09 8.14 19.66
CA GLY A 94 -22.01 7.07 20.09
C GLY A 94 -22.51 6.17 18.96
N LYS A 95 -21.80 6.13 17.81
CA LYS A 95 -22.19 5.35 16.63
C LYS A 95 -21.42 4.05 16.49
N MET A 96 -20.39 3.82 17.30
CA MET A 96 -19.63 2.55 17.28
C MET A 96 -20.28 1.54 18.23
N PRO A 97 -20.73 0.38 17.73
CA PRO A 97 -21.22 -0.69 18.59
C PRO A 97 -20.16 -1.21 19.55
N ALA A 98 -20.57 -1.64 20.72
CA ALA A 98 -19.68 -2.04 21.80
C ALA A 98 -18.79 -3.26 21.43
N TRP A 99 -19.28 -4.19 20.58
CA TRP A 99 -18.57 -5.39 20.18
C TRP A 99 -18.85 -5.78 18.72
N ASN A 100 -17.80 -6.18 17.97
CA ASN A 100 -17.90 -6.67 16.57
C ASN A 100 -18.74 -5.81 15.61
N GLY A 101 -18.73 -4.48 15.79
CA GLY A 101 -19.49 -3.57 14.94
C GLY A 101 -18.98 -3.46 13.50
N ILE A 102 -17.78 -3.98 13.21
CA ILE A 102 -17.18 -3.93 11.88
C ILE A 102 -17.07 -5.34 11.33
N LEU A 103 -17.70 -5.56 10.19
CA LEU A 103 -17.68 -6.84 9.50
C LEU A 103 -16.27 -7.14 8.95
N ASN A 104 -15.80 -8.36 9.17
CA ASN A 104 -14.53 -8.82 8.61
C ASN A 104 -14.69 -9.26 7.14
N PRO A 105 -13.58 -9.47 6.39
CA PRO A 105 -13.64 -9.85 4.99
C PRO A 105 -14.43 -11.15 4.73
N GLU A 106 -14.28 -12.15 5.58
CA GLU A 106 -14.97 -13.43 5.47
C GLU A 106 -16.49 -13.26 5.64
N GLY A 107 -16.91 -12.43 6.59
CA GLY A 107 -18.32 -12.07 6.79
C GLY A 107 -18.89 -11.26 5.61
N LYS A 108 -18.08 -10.37 5.04
CA LYS A 108 -18.45 -9.61 3.83
C LYS A 108 -18.72 -10.57 2.67
N GLU A 109 -17.80 -11.49 2.40
CA GLU A 109 -17.95 -12.52 1.38
C GLU A 109 -19.19 -13.37 1.60
N TYR A 110 -19.44 -13.81 2.84
CA TYR A 110 -20.62 -14.58 3.21
C TYR A 110 -21.91 -13.86 2.86
N TYR A 111 -22.09 -12.60 3.26
CA TYR A 111 -23.32 -11.86 2.98
C TYR A 111 -23.47 -11.52 1.50
N ILE A 112 -22.39 -11.22 0.78
CA ILE A 112 -22.43 -11.02 -0.67
C ILE A 112 -22.83 -12.31 -1.38
N SER A 113 -22.33 -13.47 -0.93
CA SER A 113 -22.71 -14.78 -1.46
C SER A 113 -24.22 -15.04 -1.26
N GLN A 114 -24.75 -14.75 -0.09
CA GLN A 114 -26.19 -14.90 0.18
C GLN A 114 -27.04 -13.99 -0.73
N ALA A 115 -26.63 -12.72 -0.89
CA ALA A 115 -27.31 -11.79 -1.79
C ALA A 115 -27.27 -12.28 -3.25
N LEU A 116 -26.13 -12.81 -3.70
CA LEU A 116 -25.96 -13.33 -5.05
C LEU A 116 -26.82 -14.58 -5.29
N GLU A 117 -26.88 -15.51 -4.35
CA GLU A 117 -27.71 -16.71 -4.47
C GLU A 117 -29.23 -16.36 -4.47
N ALA A 118 -29.63 -15.40 -3.69
CA ALA A 118 -31.01 -14.87 -3.72
C ALA A 118 -31.34 -14.23 -5.09
N ALA A 119 -30.41 -13.46 -5.63
CA ALA A 119 -30.57 -12.83 -6.94
C ALA A 119 -30.63 -13.84 -8.08
N LYS A 120 -29.79 -14.89 -8.07
CA LYS A 120 -29.83 -15.99 -9.05
C LYS A 120 -31.20 -16.68 -9.09
N LYS A 121 -31.80 -16.91 -7.90
CA LYS A 121 -33.13 -17.51 -7.82
C LYS A 121 -34.23 -16.58 -8.37
N ARG A 122 -34.09 -15.28 -8.11
CA ARG A 122 -35.09 -14.27 -8.51
C ARG A 122 -35.01 -13.89 -9.99
N TRP A 123 -33.80 -13.92 -10.56
CA TRP A 123 -33.53 -13.57 -11.97
C TRP A 123 -32.64 -14.63 -12.64
N PRO A 124 -33.13 -15.86 -12.86
CA PRO A 124 -32.34 -16.99 -13.33
C PRO A 124 -31.73 -16.78 -14.71
N GLU A 125 -32.36 -15.96 -15.56
CA GLU A 125 -31.90 -15.66 -16.91
C GLU A 125 -30.82 -14.59 -16.99
N GLU A 126 -30.54 -13.88 -15.88
CA GLU A 126 -29.57 -12.78 -15.88
C GLU A 126 -28.13 -13.33 -15.83
N SER A 127 -27.40 -13.13 -16.90
CA SER A 127 -26.03 -13.65 -17.07
C SER A 127 -25.01 -12.98 -16.15
N THR A 128 -25.27 -11.76 -15.68
CA THR A 128 -24.37 -11.02 -14.78
C THR A 128 -24.11 -11.79 -13.50
N PHE A 129 -25.13 -12.50 -12.97
CA PHE A 129 -24.99 -13.28 -11.73
C PHE A 129 -24.21 -14.59 -11.88
N LYS A 130 -23.87 -14.99 -13.10
CA LYS A 130 -23.01 -16.16 -13.37
C LYS A 130 -21.51 -15.83 -13.19
N ARG A 131 -21.15 -14.56 -13.00
CA ARG A 131 -19.78 -14.15 -12.77
C ARG A 131 -19.25 -14.65 -11.42
N PRO A 132 -17.92 -14.83 -11.26
CA PRO A 132 -17.31 -15.17 -9.99
C PRO A 132 -17.68 -14.19 -8.87
N ILE A 133 -17.83 -14.68 -7.65
CA ILE A 133 -18.17 -13.85 -6.49
C ILE A 133 -17.13 -12.74 -6.24
N SER A 134 -15.87 -13.00 -6.52
CA SER A 134 -14.79 -12.01 -6.40
C SER A 134 -15.06 -10.72 -7.18
N VAL A 135 -15.70 -10.82 -8.35
CA VAL A 135 -16.08 -9.66 -9.16
C VAL A 135 -17.11 -8.78 -8.44
N PHE A 136 -18.04 -9.39 -7.71
CA PHE A 136 -19.04 -8.65 -6.89
C PHE A 136 -18.39 -8.03 -5.66
N ILE A 137 -17.55 -8.77 -4.97
CA ILE A 137 -16.77 -8.28 -3.82
C ILE A 137 -15.96 -7.04 -4.22
N ASP A 138 -15.21 -7.15 -5.30
CA ASP A 138 -14.40 -6.05 -5.81
C ASP A 138 -15.21 -4.82 -6.20
N GLU A 139 -16.37 -5.02 -6.84
CA GLU A 139 -17.20 -3.91 -7.28
C GLU A 139 -17.95 -3.25 -6.14
N ILE A 140 -18.39 -4.02 -5.14
CA ILE A 140 -18.97 -3.50 -3.91
C ILE A 140 -17.93 -2.71 -3.12
N THR A 141 -16.73 -3.27 -2.96
CA THR A 141 -15.59 -2.56 -2.34
C THR A 141 -15.29 -1.23 -3.04
N PHE A 142 -15.37 -1.20 -4.38
CA PHE A 142 -15.23 0.05 -5.13
C PHE A 142 -16.33 1.05 -4.76
N MET A 143 -17.60 0.64 -4.77
CA MET A 143 -18.70 1.53 -4.43
C MET A 143 -18.54 2.12 -3.03
N GLU A 144 -18.14 1.32 -2.06
CA GLU A 144 -17.91 1.74 -0.68
C GLU A 144 -16.74 2.71 -0.54
N ARG A 145 -15.61 2.38 -1.14
CA ARG A 145 -14.40 3.21 -1.09
C ARG A 145 -14.54 4.56 -1.79
N PHE A 146 -15.44 4.65 -2.77
CA PHE A 146 -15.75 5.89 -3.48
C PHE A 146 -16.95 6.63 -2.91
N GLY A 147 -17.67 6.04 -1.95
CA GLY A 147 -18.86 6.62 -1.34
C GLY A 147 -20.04 6.67 -2.30
N ILE A 148 -20.17 5.66 -3.15
CA ILE A 148 -21.28 5.53 -4.09
C ILE A 148 -22.48 4.97 -3.33
N GLU A 149 -23.51 5.78 -3.15
CA GLU A 149 -24.67 5.43 -2.34
C GLU A 149 -25.92 5.18 -3.15
N THR A 150 -26.01 5.72 -4.36
CA THR A 150 -27.16 5.56 -5.25
C THR A 150 -26.79 4.89 -6.56
N LEU A 151 -27.76 4.26 -7.21
CA LEU A 151 -27.56 3.71 -8.55
C LEU A 151 -27.12 4.79 -9.54
N ASP A 152 -27.68 6.01 -9.44
CA ASP A 152 -27.33 7.12 -10.30
C ASP A 152 -25.86 7.53 -10.15
N ASP A 153 -25.35 7.59 -8.91
CA ASP A 153 -23.95 7.86 -8.66
C ASP A 153 -23.05 6.77 -9.27
N TYR A 154 -23.45 5.49 -9.12
CA TYR A 154 -22.74 4.38 -9.70
C TYR A 154 -22.73 4.41 -11.23
N LEU A 155 -23.85 4.78 -11.85
CA LEU A 155 -23.92 4.92 -13.31
C LEU A 155 -23.04 6.06 -13.84
N ARG A 156 -22.84 7.13 -13.05
CA ARG A 156 -21.98 8.27 -13.41
C ARG A 156 -20.51 8.05 -13.06
N ALA A 157 -20.23 7.13 -12.12
CA ALA A 157 -18.87 6.92 -11.63
C ALA A 157 -17.91 6.50 -12.75
N GLU A 158 -16.78 7.18 -12.82
CA GLU A 158 -15.65 6.77 -13.63
C GLU A 158 -14.90 5.64 -12.89
N ARG A 159 -14.82 4.47 -13.53
CA ARG A 159 -14.13 3.31 -12.95
C ARG A 159 -12.63 3.38 -13.20
N ILE A 160 -12.03 4.51 -12.80
CA ILE A 160 -10.59 4.74 -12.96
C ILE A 160 -9.82 3.64 -12.25
N GLY A 161 -8.87 3.07 -12.95
CA GLY A 161 -8.04 2.02 -12.37
C GLY A 161 -8.72 0.63 -12.31
N ARG A 162 -9.90 0.40 -12.89
CA ARG A 162 -10.64 -0.88 -12.88
C ARG A 162 -10.95 -1.44 -14.28
N ALA A 163 -10.10 -1.17 -15.23
CA ALA A 163 -10.25 -1.69 -16.59
C ALA A 163 -10.16 -3.22 -16.67
N SER A 164 -9.60 -3.86 -15.63
CA SER A 164 -9.50 -5.33 -15.53
C SER A 164 -10.87 -6.02 -15.51
N VAL A 165 -11.90 -5.38 -14.95
CA VAL A 165 -13.26 -5.92 -14.92
C VAL A 165 -14.12 -5.07 -15.81
N ASN A 166 -14.38 -5.53 -17.05
CA ASN A 166 -15.30 -4.83 -17.94
C ASN A 166 -16.74 -5.03 -17.46
N ILE A 167 -17.28 -4.01 -16.81
CA ILE A 167 -18.71 -3.96 -16.45
C ILE A 167 -19.37 -2.91 -17.34
N LYS A 168 -20.14 -3.38 -18.33
CA LYS A 168 -20.95 -2.51 -19.17
C LYS A 168 -21.89 -1.69 -18.31
N ARG A 169 -22.16 -0.44 -18.71
CA ARG A 169 -23.01 0.49 -17.96
C ARG A 169 -24.42 -0.07 -17.72
N GLU A 170 -24.96 -0.79 -18.70
CA GLU A 170 -26.27 -1.47 -18.61
C GLU A 170 -26.35 -2.53 -17.50
N ASN A 171 -25.21 -3.20 -17.20
CA ASN A 171 -25.14 -4.24 -16.18
C ASN A 171 -24.86 -3.69 -14.77
N ARG A 172 -24.49 -2.44 -14.64
CA ARG A 172 -24.18 -1.82 -13.31
C ARG A 172 -25.36 -1.91 -12.34
N LYS A 173 -26.58 -1.81 -12.82
CA LYS A 173 -27.79 -1.97 -12.01
C LYS A 173 -27.84 -3.29 -11.24
N TRP A 174 -27.30 -4.38 -11.80
CA TRP A 174 -27.30 -5.68 -11.17
C TRP A 174 -26.24 -5.78 -10.06
N PHE A 175 -25.08 -5.19 -10.25
CA PHE A 175 -24.06 -5.07 -9.18
C PHE A 175 -24.59 -4.19 -8.05
N TYR A 176 -25.22 -3.08 -8.38
CA TYR A 176 -25.83 -2.21 -7.38
C TYR A 176 -26.94 -2.93 -6.59
N LYS A 177 -27.73 -3.78 -7.27
CA LYS A 177 -28.76 -4.59 -6.63
C LYS A 177 -28.17 -5.56 -5.59
N ILE A 178 -27.05 -6.23 -5.91
CA ILE A 178 -26.37 -7.09 -4.94
C ILE A 178 -25.82 -6.25 -3.77
N TYR A 179 -25.31 -5.05 -4.04
CA TYR A 179 -24.86 -4.13 -2.99
C TYR A 179 -25.99 -3.73 -2.03
N GLU A 180 -27.17 -3.39 -2.55
CA GLU A 180 -28.35 -3.10 -1.72
C GLU A 180 -28.74 -4.29 -0.85
N GLU A 181 -28.81 -5.49 -1.43
CA GLU A 181 -29.17 -6.71 -0.70
C GLU A 181 -28.10 -7.10 0.34
N TYR A 182 -26.82 -6.98 0.00
CA TYR A 182 -25.72 -7.14 0.95
C TYR A 182 -25.88 -6.22 2.16
N ARG A 183 -26.12 -4.93 1.93
CA ARG A 183 -26.33 -3.95 3.01
C ARG A 183 -27.57 -4.25 3.87
N ALA A 184 -28.61 -4.80 3.28
CA ALA A 184 -29.82 -5.19 3.99
C ALA A 184 -29.66 -6.47 4.83
N LEU A 185 -28.84 -7.41 4.36
CA LEU A 185 -28.63 -8.71 5.02
C LEU A 185 -27.65 -8.62 6.19
N ARG A 186 -26.63 -7.75 6.10
CA ARG A 186 -25.59 -7.69 7.12
C ARG A 186 -26.14 -7.13 8.45
N VAL A 187 -25.75 -7.77 9.54
CA VAL A 187 -26.10 -7.33 10.90
C VAL A 187 -25.19 -6.21 11.38
N ASN A 188 -23.94 -6.24 10.96
CA ASN A 188 -22.95 -5.22 11.32
C ASN A 188 -23.26 -3.88 10.62
N PRO A 189 -23.24 -2.74 11.33
CA PRO A 189 -23.51 -1.44 10.72
C PRO A 189 -22.45 -1.03 9.71
N TYR A 190 -21.19 -1.52 9.87
CA TYR A 190 -20.03 -1.17 9.04
C TYR A 190 -19.27 -2.40 8.59
N ASP A 191 -18.56 -2.29 7.46
CA ASP A 191 -17.39 -3.08 7.14
C ASP A 191 -16.13 -2.19 7.05
N TRP A 192 -14.98 -2.80 6.78
CA TRP A 192 -13.72 -2.06 6.74
C TRP A 192 -13.58 -1.11 5.53
N ASP A 193 -14.36 -1.31 4.48
CA ASP A 193 -14.32 -0.48 3.27
C ASP A 193 -15.30 0.68 3.34
N ASP A 194 -16.49 0.50 3.98
CA ASP A 194 -17.52 1.53 4.06
C ASP A 194 -17.46 2.42 5.32
N ILE A 195 -16.71 2.03 6.35
CA ILE A 195 -16.61 2.81 7.60
C ILE A 195 -16.23 4.28 7.34
N ALA A 196 -15.44 4.54 6.29
CA ALA A 196 -15.02 5.88 5.92
C ALA A 196 -16.17 6.77 5.46
N LEU A 197 -17.15 6.19 4.76
CA LEU A 197 -18.37 6.87 4.34
C LEU A 197 -19.19 7.30 5.56
N TYR A 198 -19.33 6.42 6.55
CA TYR A 198 -20.08 6.75 7.76
C TYR A 198 -19.38 7.81 8.61
N VAL A 199 -18.06 7.74 8.76
CA VAL A 199 -17.26 8.81 9.40
C VAL A 199 -17.50 10.15 8.70
N TYR A 200 -17.44 10.17 7.37
CA TYR A 200 -17.66 11.37 6.59
C TYR A 200 -19.06 11.95 6.81
N LYS A 201 -20.11 11.12 6.76
CA LYS A 201 -21.51 11.53 6.99
C LYS A 201 -21.72 12.14 8.39
N GLU A 202 -21.21 11.49 9.41
CA GLU A 202 -21.30 12.00 10.77
C GLU A 202 -20.56 13.33 10.91
N LEU A 203 -19.36 13.47 10.29
CA LEU A 203 -18.62 14.73 10.28
C LEU A 203 -19.35 15.86 9.56
N GLN A 204 -20.15 15.59 8.53
CA GLN A 204 -20.95 16.61 7.84
C GLN A 204 -22.07 17.18 8.73
N SER A 205 -22.61 16.40 9.65
CA SER A 205 -23.65 16.80 10.59
C SER A 205 -23.13 17.20 11.97
N ASP A 206 -21.87 16.93 12.29
CA ASP A 206 -21.27 17.22 13.57
C ASP A 206 -20.91 18.70 13.70
N THR A 207 -21.60 19.40 14.59
CA THR A 207 -21.38 20.83 14.86
C THR A 207 -20.34 21.11 15.94
N ARG A 208 -19.76 20.07 16.56
CA ARG A 208 -18.72 20.24 17.58
C ARG A 208 -17.43 20.75 16.94
N PRO A 209 -16.59 21.49 17.69
CA PRO A 209 -15.27 21.85 17.23
C PRO A 209 -14.45 20.63 16.82
N ARG A 210 -13.72 20.75 15.73
CA ARG A 210 -12.85 19.66 15.26
C ARG A 210 -11.72 19.39 16.24
N LEU A 211 -11.46 18.10 16.51
CA LEU A 211 -10.41 17.70 17.46
C LEU A 211 -9.01 18.04 16.94
N TYR A 212 -8.81 17.96 15.62
CA TYR A 212 -7.50 18.14 15.00
C TYR A 212 -7.44 19.42 14.18
N ASN A 213 -6.46 20.27 14.48
CA ASN A 213 -6.15 21.43 13.68
C ASN A 213 -5.37 21.03 12.42
N HIS A 214 -4.51 20.02 12.52
CA HIS A 214 -3.72 19.56 11.39
C HIS A 214 -3.79 18.04 11.25
N ILE A 215 -4.00 17.56 10.02
CA ILE A 215 -3.95 16.14 9.69
C ILE A 215 -2.91 15.93 8.59
N ILE A 216 -2.02 14.97 8.80
CA ILE A 216 -0.98 14.58 7.87
C ILE A 216 -1.20 13.12 7.53
N VAL A 217 -1.32 12.82 6.24
CA VAL A 217 -1.45 11.46 5.72
C VAL A 217 -0.11 11.04 5.14
N ASP A 218 0.45 9.94 5.62
CA ASP A 218 1.62 9.29 5.04
C ASP A 218 1.21 8.00 4.34
N GLU A 219 1.93 7.61 3.28
CA GLU A 219 1.56 6.53 2.35
C GLU A 219 0.15 6.73 1.77
N GLY A 220 -0.20 7.96 1.45
CA GLY A 220 -1.55 8.38 1.06
C GLY A 220 -2.10 7.66 -0.17
N GLN A 221 -1.26 7.09 -1.04
CA GLN A 221 -1.69 6.27 -2.18
C GLN A 221 -2.44 4.99 -1.77
N ASP A 222 -2.39 4.58 -0.50
CA ASP A 222 -3.12 3.41 0.01
C ASP A 222 -4.52 3.76 0.54
N PHE A 223 -4.82 5.04 0.65
CA PHE A 223 -6.10 5.50 1.14
C PHE A 223 -7.16 5.55 0.04
N SER A 224 -8.37 5.18 0.38
CA SER A 224 -9.50 5.37 -0.52
C SER A 224 -9.92 6.85 -0.59
N PRO A 225 -10.63 7.27 -1.66
CA PRO A 225 -11.16 8.63 -1.75
C PRO A 225 -12.02 9.01 -0.54
N MET A 226 -12.84 8.08 -0.03
CA MET A 226 -13.67 8.35 1.15
C MET A 226 -12.86 8.49 2.45
N MET A 227 -11.77 7.73 2.61
CA MET A 227 -10.86 7.94 3.74
C MET A 227 -10.26 9.35 3.71
N ILE A 228 -9.79 9.80 2.56
CA ILE A 228 -9.23 11.15 2.43
C ILE A 228 -10.29 12.22 2.68
N LYS A 229 -11.50 12.09 2.08
CA LYS A 229 -12.62 13.02 2.34
C LYS A 229 -12.96 13.12 3.81
N SER A 230 -13.04 12.00 4.51
CA SER A 230 -13.36 11.97 5.94
C SER A 230 -12.27 12.64 6.79
N LEU A 231 -10.99 12.46 6.43
CA LEU A 231 -9.89 13.12 7.11
C LEU A 231 -9.89 14.63 6.86
N ILE A 232 -10.17 15.07 5.62
CA ILE A 232 -10.31 16.51 5.31
C ILE A 232 -11.47 17.11 6.11
N ALA A 233 -12.62 16.43 6.19
CA ALA A 233 -13.77 16.88 6.98
C ALA A 233 -13.49 16.92 8.49
N ALA A 234 -12.49 16.18 8.97
CA ALA A 234 -12.10 16.14 10.37
C ALA A 234 -11.06 17.24 10.75
N VAL A 235 -10.54 17.98 9.77
CA VAL A 235 -9.64 19.12 10.01
C VAL A 235 -10.44 20.35 10.42
N ASP A 236 -9.91 21.13 11.35
CA ASP A 236 -10.43 22.47 11.69
C ASP A 236 -10.39 23.39 10.46
N GLU A 237 -11.36 24.28 10.32
CA GLU A 237 -11.48 25.17 9.14
C GLU A 237 -10.25 26.07 8.93
N ASN A 238 -9.57 26.46 10.01
CA ASN A 238 -8.33 27.24 9.99
C ASN A 238 -7.07 26.37 10.00
N GLY A 239 -7.24 25.07 9.89
CA GLY A 239 -6.17 24.09 9.95
C GLY A 239 -5.55 23.73 8.61
N SER A 240 -4.79 22.64 8.58
CA SER A 240 -4.16 22.14 7.35
C SER A 240 -4.29 20.65 7.17
N PHE A 241 -4.42 20.22 5.92
CA PHE A 241 -4.35 18.85 5.50
C PHE A 241 -3.10 18.65 4.62
N SER A 242 -2.26 17.67 4.95
CA SER A 242 -1.03 17.37 4.19
C SER A 242 -1.03 15.92 3.74
N PHE A 243 -0.90 15.70 2.45
CA PHE A 243 -0.85 14.38 1.81
C PHE A 243 0.57 14.06 1.36
N PHE A 244 1.12 12.94 1.81
CA PHE A 244 2.39 12.40 1.35
C PHE A 244 2.16 11.03 0.71
N GLY A 245 2.62 10.83 -0.53
CA GLY A 245 2.38 9.60 -1.26
C GLY A 245 3.38 9.30 -2.37
N ASP A 246 3.34 8.05 -2.84
CA ASP A 246 4.11 7.54 -3.98
C ASP A 246 3.19 6.80 -4.94
N VAL A 247 2.86 7.44 -6.05
CA VAL A 247 1.92 6.87 -7.03
C VAL A 247 2.48 5.59 -7.66
N ALA A 248 3.82 5.49 -7.82
CA ALA A 248 4.45 4.28 -8.36
C ALA A 248 4.31 3.05 -7.44
N GLN A 249 4.10 3.26 -6.14
CA GLN A 249 3.91 2.20 -5.14
C GLN A 249 2.43 1.89 -4.85
N GLN A 250 1.50 2.35 -5.67
CA GLN A 250 0.08 2.05 -5.51
C GLN A 250 -0.21 0.62 -5.97
N ILE A 251 -0.27 -0.31 -5.01
CA ILE A 251 -0.58 -1.72 -5.22
C ILE A 251 -2.00 -2.10 -4.75
N TYR A 252 -2.69 -1.21 -4.06
CA TYR A 252 -4.03 -1.43 -3.54
C TYR A 252 -5.04 -0.48 -4.18
N GLY A 253 -6.02 -1.04 -4.87
CA GLY A 253 -7.22 -0.33 -5.26
C GLY A 253 -7.12 0.55 -6.50
N SER A 254 -8.13 1.37 -6.67
CA SER A 254 -8.31 2.29 -7.79
C SER A 254 -7.41 3.51 -7.64
N ARG A 255 -6.96 4.10 -8.76
CA ARG A 255 -6.24 5.37 -8.74
C ARG A 255 -6.99 6.43 -7.95
N LEU A 256 -6.27 7.13 -7.10
CA LEU A 256 -6.81 8.27 -6.37
C LEU A 256 -7.00 9.44 -7.36
N SER A 257 -8.24 9.83 -7.58
CA SER A 257 -8.53 11.11 -8.21
C SER A 257 -8.49 12.20 -7.15
N TRP A 258 -7.68 13.23 -7.36
CA TRP A 258 -7.61 14.37 -6.45
C TRP A 258 -8.96 15.02 -6.24
N ARG A 259 -9.75 15.15 -7.32
CA ARG A 259 -11.10 15.68 -7.29
C ARG A 259 -12.03 14.83 -6.42
N ASP A 260 -11.99 13.50 -6.61
CA ASP A 260 -12.86 12.57 -5.89
C ASP A 260 -12.46 12.43 -4.43
N SER A 261 -11.21 12.71 -4.08
CA SER A 261 -10.72 12.74 -2.71
C SER A 261 -11.01 14.04 -1.95
N GLY A 262 -11.52 15.06 -2.62
CA GLY A 262 -11.78 16.37 -2.01
C GLY A 262 -10.54 17.22 -1.74
N ILE A 263 -9.37 16.82 -2.25
CA ILE A 263 -8.16 17.64 -2.17
C ILE A 263 -8.29 18.81 -3.17
N ASN A 264 -8.26 20.03 -2.67
CA ASN A 264 -8.31 21.21 -3.49
C ASN A 264 -6.93 21.50 -4.10
N ILE A 265 -6.70 21.06 -5.36
CA ILE A 265 -5.43 21.26 -6.05
C ILE A 265 -5.30 22.70 -6.60
N ARG A 266 -6.41 23.41 -6.81
CA ARG A 266 -6.36 24.77 -7.39
C ARG A 266 -5.58 25.74 -6.51
N ASP A 267 -5.69 25.56 -5.19
CA ASP A 267 -4.99 26.36 -4.19
C ASP A 267 -3.79 25.64 -3.57
N SER A 268 -3.55 24.37 -3.97
CA SER A 268 -2.49 23.53 -3.42
C SER A 268 -1.36 23.39 -4.42
N LYS A 269 -0.13 23.65 -4.00
CA LYS A 269 1.05 23.27 -4.77
C LYS A 269 1.33 21.78 -4.57
N ILE A 270 1.75 21.11 -5.63
CA ILE A 270 2.23 19.73 -5.60
C ILE A 270 3.77 19.77 -5.56
N TRP A 271 4.34 19.29 -4.47
CA TRP A 271 5.78 19.10 -4.34
C TRP A 271 6.17 17.71 -4.80
N ARG A 272 7.20 17.65 -5.65
CA ARG A 272 7.72 16.37 -6.13
C ARG A 272 9.14 16.17 -5.59
N PHE A 273 9.30 15.14 -4.75
CA PHE A 273 10.59 14.70 -4.21
C PHE A 273 11.20 13.68 -5.16
N ASP A 274 12.11 14.11 -5.98
CA ASP A 274 12.78 13.34 -7.03
C ASP A 274 14.15 12.80 -6.63
N LYS A 275 14.70 13.24 -5.47
CA LYS A 275 15.93 12.68 -4.91
C LYS A 275 15.64 11.38 -4.15
N ASN A 276 16.45 10.36 -4.39
CA ASN A 276 16.40 9.11 -3.64
C ASN A 276 17.61 9.06 -2.68
N TYR A 277 17.32 8.99 -1.38
CA TYR A 277 18.31 8.95 -0.30
C TYR A 277 18.52 7.54 0.24
N ARG A 278 17.72 6.58 -0.16
CA ARG A 278 17.67 5.22 0.38
C ARG A 278 18.42 4.23 -0.48
N ASN A 279 17.95 4.09 -1.72
CA ASN A 279 18.42 3.05 -2.61
C ASN A 279 19.72 3.50 -3.29
N PRO A 280 20.69 2.61 -3.47
CA PRO A 280 21.82 2.84 -4.37
C PRO A 280 21.36 3.22 -5.76
N ALA A 281 22.21 3.99 -6.47
CA ALA A 281 21.95 4.38 -7.85
C ALA A 281 21.67 3.16 -8.76
N THR A 282 22.39 2.08 -8.52
CA THR A 282 22.28 0.80 -9.24
C THR A 282 20.91 0.16 -9.07
N ILE A 283 20.39 0.07 -7.84
CA ILE A 283 19.05 -0.47 -7.55
C ILE A 283 17.96 0.44 -8.12
N SER A 284 18.15 1.75 -8.02
CA SER A 284 17.17 2.71 -8.58
C SER A 284 17.14 2.68 -10.11
N ALA A 285 18.29 2.44 -10.76
CA ALA A 285 18.37 2.23 -12.21
C ALA A 285 17.60 0.97 -12.62
N PHE A 286 17.81 -0.14 -11.92
CA PHE A 286 17.04 -1.37 -12.13
C PHE A 286 15.51 -1.17 -11.90
N ALA A 287 15.13 -0.48 -10.83
CA ALA A 287 13.74 -0.15 -10.57
C ALA A 287 13.12 0.70 -11.70
N LYS A 288 13.90 1.59 -12.33
CA LYS A 288 13.48 2.35 -13.49
C LYS A 288 13.24 1.45 -14.71
N ASP A 289 14.03 0.40 -14.90
CA ASP A 289 13.82 -0.56 -15.98
C ASP A 289 12.51 -1.33 -15.80
N ILE A 290 12.15 -1.69 -14.57
CA ILE A 290 10.84 -2.27 -14.27
C ILE A 290 9.72 -1.32 -14.73
N THR A 291 9.83 -0.02 -14.43
CA THR A 291 8.82 1.00 -14.85
C THR A 291 8.85 1.31 -16.35
N GLY A 292 9.87 0.89 -17.04
CA GLY A 292 10.01 0.97 -18.51
C GLY A 292 9.33 -0.17 -19.27
N SER A 293 8.84 -1.20 -18.59
CA SER A 293 8.16 -2.34 -19.20
C SER A 293 6.90 -1.92 -19.96
N VAL A 294 6.58 -2.67 -21.02
CA VAL A 294 5.33 -2.51 -21.79
C VAL A 294 4.08 -2.75 -20.95
N TYR A 295 4.20 -3.52 -19.88
CA TYR A 295 3.12 -3.79 -18.92
C TYR A 295 2.96 -2.70 -17.87
N TRP A 296 3.89 -1.74 -17.78
CA TRP A 296 3.80 -0.67 -16.78
C TRP A 296 2.77 0.38 -17.16
N GLU A 297 1.81 0.59 -16.29
CA GLU A 297 0.79 1.62 -16.48
C GLU A 297 1.35 3.00 -16.12
N LYS A 298 1.57 3.86 -17.12
CA LYS A 298 2.10 5.21 -16.92
C LYS A 298 1.08 6.11 -16.24
N ASP A 299 1.52 6.85 -15.23
CA ASP A 299 0.74 7.85 -14.52
C ASP A 299 1.42 9.21 -14.60
N SER A 300 0.66 10.29 -14.85
CA SER A 300 1.15 11.66 -14.92
C SER A 300 1.73 12.18 -13.60
N ASP A 301 1.27 11.61 -12.49
CA ASP A 301 1.71 11.99 -11.14
C ASP A 301 2.89 11.16 -10.63
N MET A 302 3.35 10.18 -11.41
CA MET A 302 4.53 9.39 -11.06
C MET A 302 5.78 10.28 -11.05
N VAL A 303 6.52 10.24 -9.94
CA VAL A 303 7.80 10.94 -9.81
C VAL A 303 8.93 10.00 -10.20
N THR A 304 9.71 10.40 -11.21
CA THR A 304 10.92 9.65 -11.60
C THR A 304 12.10 10.13 -10.78
N PRO A 305 12.87 9.23 -10.13
CA PRO A 305 14.07 9.63 -9.39
C PRO A 305 15.14 10.19 -10.34
N THR A 306 15.72 11.34 -9.99
CA THR A 306 16.74 12.02 -10.82
C THR A 306 18.12 12.01 -10.19
N ASN A 307 18.22 11.97 -8.87
CA ASN A 307 19.48 12.01 -8.13
C ASN A 307 19.54 10.92 -7.08
N PHE A 308 20.67 10.21 -7.05
CA PHE A 308 20.93 9.11 -6.12
C PHE A 308 22.14 9.45 -5.26
N ILE A 309 22.02 9.32 -3.96
CA ILE A 309 23.10 9.66 -3.00
C ILE A 309 23.76 8.41 -2.45
N ALA A 310 23.00 7.34 -2.24
CA ALA A 310 23.53 6.10 -1.71
C ALA A 310 24.36 5.35 -2.76
N LYS A 311 25.45 4.73 -2.30
CA LYS A 311 26.30 3.84 -3.11
C LYS A 311 26.03 2.39 -2.72
N GLY A 312 26.09 1.49 -3.67
CA GLY A 312 25.91 0.06 -3.43
C GLY A 312 26.22 -0.76 -4.68
N PRO A 313 26.30 -2.08 -4.54
CA PRO A 313 26.52 -2.98 -5.66
C PRO A 313 25.36 -2.95 -6.65
N LYS A 314 25.59 -3.44 -7.85
CA LYS A 314 24.50 -3.74 -8.76
C LYS A 314 23.63 -4.87 -8.20
N PRO A 315 22.31 -4.86 -8.48
CA PRO A 315 21.48 -6.04 -8.28
C PRO A 315 22.08 -7.25 -8.99
N VAL A 316 21.85 -8.43 -8.44
CA VAL A 316 22.31 -9.69 -9.05
C VAL A 316 21.10 -10.55 -9.37
N LEU A 317 21.06 -11.09 -10.60
CA LEU A 317 20.13 -12.13 -11.02
C LEU A 317 20.87 -13.45 -11.16
N ILE A 318 20.41 -14.49 -10.46
CA ILE A 318 21.09 -15.77 -10.39
C ILE A 318 20.15 -16.85 -10.99
N HIS A 319 20.65 -17.60 -11.92
CA HIS A 319 19.98 -18.75 -12.52
C HIS A 319 20.35 -20.05 -11.79
N PHE A 320 19.37 -20.91 -11.56
CA PHE A 320 19.57 -22.26 -11.01
C PHE A 320 18.91 -23.31 -11.90
N ALA A 321 19.49 -24.49 -11.96
CA ALA A 321 18.94 -25.60 -12.71
C ALA A 321 17.60 -26.11 -12.11
N THR A 322 17.51 -26.10 -10.75
CA THR A 322 16.33 -26.58 -10.02
C THR A 322 15.94 -25.66 -8.87
N LYS A 323 14.67 -25.79 -8.45
CA LYS A 323 14.15 -25.06 -7.27
C LYS A 323 14.89 -25.43 -6.00
N GLU A 324 15.29 -26.68 -5.85
CA GLU A 324 16.03 -27.19 -4.71
C GLU A 324 17.42 -26.54 -4.59
N ASN A 325 18.14 -26.37 -5.71
CA ASN A 325 19.43 -25.68 -5.75
C ASN A 325 19.27 -24.20 -5.40
N GLU A 326 18.25 -23.55 -5.95
CA GLU A 326 17.90 -22.15 -5.63
C GLU A 326 17.64 -21.97 -4.12
N LEU A 327 16.84 -22.87 -3.52
CA LEU A 327 16.51 -22.83 -2.11
C LEU A 327 17.74 -23.12 -1.22
N ALA A 328 18.61 -24.05 -1.63
CA ALA A 328 19.84 -24.37 -0.91
C ALA A 328 20.79 -23.16 -0.87
N TRP A 329 20.99 -22.51 -2.02
CA TRP A 329 21.76 -21.28 -2.10
C TRP A 329 21.19 -20.16 -1.21
N LEU A 330 19.88 -19.96 -1.26
CA LEU A 330 19.19 -18.94 -0.45
C LEU A 330 19.44 -19.15 1.05
N ILE A 331 19.37 -20.41 1.52
CA ILE A 331 19.64 -20.77 2.92
C ILE A 331 21.07 -20.39 3.31
N GLU A 332 22.05 -20.69 2.47
CA GLU A 332 23.46 -20.41 2.74
C GLU A 332 23.75 -18.90 2.77
N GLN A 333 23.21 -18.15 1.79
CA GLN A 333 23.37 -16.69 1.76
C GLN A 333 22.77 -16.01 2.98
N VAL A 334 21.59 -16.44 3.38
CA VAL A 334 20.91 -15.87 4.55
C VAL A 334 21.65 -16.21 5.84
N LYS A 335 22.18 -17.42 6.01
CA LYS A 335 23.03 -17.79 7.15
C LYS A 335 24.25 -16.89 7.27
N THR A 336 24.93 -16.69 6.16
CA THR A 336 26.17 -15.91 6.12
C THR A 336 25.91 -14.43 6.43
N SER A 337 24.83 -13.86 5.92
CA SER A 337 24.50 -12.43 6.06
C SER A 337 23.75 -12.07 7.34
N ALA A 338 23.08 -13.03 8.00
CA ALA A 338 22.22 -12.79 9.15
C ALA A 338 22.91 -12.14 10.36
N LEU A 339 24.20 -12.41 10.54
CA LEU A 339 24.99 -11.88 11.66
C LEU A 339 25.38 -10.40 11.49
N ALA A 340 25.36 -9.90 10.26
CA ALA A 340 25.91 -8.59 9.93
C ALA A 340 24.83 -7.56 9.57
N SER A 341 23.70 -7.98 9.00
CA SER A 341 22.72 -7.08 8.36
C SER A 341 21.27 -7.55 8.55
N SER A 342 20.33 -6.65 8.29
CA SER A 342 18.91 -7.00 8.18
C SER A 342 18.63 -7.58 6.79
N ASN A 343 18.12 -8.82 6.77
CA ASN A 343 17.87 -9.56 5.54
C ASN A 343 16.37 -9.89 5.42
N VAL A 344 15.78 -9.64 4.27
CA VAL A 344 14.40 -10.07 3.98
C VAL A 344 14.37 -10.95 2.75
N VAL A 345 13.67 -12.07 2.86
CA VAL A 345 13.29 -12.90 1.71
C VAL A 345 11.83 -12.58 1.35
N ILE A 346 11.62 -12.10 0.14
CA ILE A 346 10.31 -11.65 -0.33
C ILE A 346 9.79 -12.67 -1.34
N CYS A 347 8.74 -13.38 -0.96
CA CYS A 347 8.10 -14.42 -1.77
C CYS A 347 6.77 -13.93 -2.36
N ARG A 348 6.37 -14.51 -3.52
CA ARG A 348 5.17 -14.06 -4.21
C ARG A 348 3.89 -14.27 -3.40
N ASN A 349 3.73 -15.40 -2.74
CA ASN A 349 2.54 -15.73 -1.98
C ASN A 349 2.85 -16.44 -0.66
N ARG A 350 1.82 -16.72 0.12
CA ARG A 350 1.94 -17.33 1.45
C ARG A 350 2.41 -18.77 1.40
N ALA A 351 1.97 -19.53 0.40
CA ALA A 351 2.36 -20.94 0.26
C ALA A 351 3.88 -21.08 0.12
N ILE A 352 4.51 -20.20 -0.67
CA ILE A 352 5.97 -20.16 -0.83
C ILE A 352 6.66 -19.73 0.47
N ILE A 353 6.12 -18.76 1.20
CA ILE A 353 6.65 -18.40 2.53
C ILE A 353 6.66 -19.60 3.46
N ASP A 354 5.59 -20.36 3.51
CA ASP A 354 5.48 -21.53 4.38
C ASP A 354 6.47 -22.64 3.98
N GLU A 355 6.74 -22.80 2.69
CA GLU A 355 7.78 -23.68 2.16
C GLU A 355 9.19 -23.24 2.60
N VAL A 356 9.53 -21.97 2.32
CA VAL A 356 10.83 -21.38 2.69
C VAL A 356 11.03 -21.42 4.21
N ASN A 357 10.00 -21.09 4.98
CA ASN A 357 10.06 -21.13 6.44
C ASN A 357 10.37 -22.53 6.98
N ARG A 358 9.72 -23.57 6.43
CA ARG A 358 10.03 -24.98 6.79
C ARG A 358 11.47 -25.34 6.45
N ALA A 359 11.97 -24.92 5.29
CA ALA A 359 13.34 -25.18 4.87
C ALA A 359 14.35 -24.45 5.78
N PHE A 360 14.10 -23.19 6.11
CA PHE A 360 14.92 -22.40 7.03
C PHE A 360 14.97 -23.02 8.42
N THR A 361 13.83 -23.38 8.98
CA THR A 361 13.74 -24.00 10.30
C THR A 361 14.51 -25.32 10.37
N ARG A 362 14.43 -26.18 9.34
CA ARG A 362 15.22 -27.42 9.23
C ARG A 362 16.72 -27.18 9.19
N ASN A 363 17.15 -26.01 8.74
CA ASN A 363 18.53 -25.60 8.65
C ASN A 363 19.00 -24.68 9.78
N GLY A 364 18.23 -24.61 10.89
CA GLY A 364 18.58 -23.85 12.09
C GLY A 364 18.38 -22.34 11.97
N ILE A 365 17.66 -21.86 10.95
CA ILE A 365 17.30 -20.45 10.82
C ILE A 365 15.86 -20.28 11.34
N THR A 366 15.66 -19.33 12.24
CA THR A 366 14.33 -18.99 12.77
C THR A 366 13.95 -17.60 12.25
N PRO A 367 13.29 -17.50 11.08
CA PRO A 367 12.98 -16.19 10.51
C PRO A 367 11.76 -15.56 11.19
N THR A 368 11.73 -14.24 11.20
CA THR A 368 10.55 -13.47 11.60
C THR A 368 9.63 -13.28 10.39
N ILE A 369 8.43 -13.88 10.43
CA ILE A 369 7.46 -13.72 9.36
C ILE A 369 6.73 -12.38 9.52
N ILE A 370 6.83 -11.51 8.51
CA ILE A 370 6.15 -10.22 8.49
C ILE A 370 4.69 -10.42 8.11
N ASN A 371 3.80 -10.12 9.07
CA ASN A 371 2.36 -10.08 8.87
C ASN A 371 1.86 -8.63 8.95
N LYS A 372 0.78 -8.29 8.26
CA LYS A 372 0.16 -6.95 8.30
C LYS A 372 -0.14 -6.43 9.72
N ASN A 373 -0.27 -7.34 10.69
CA ASN A 373 -0.66 -7.03 12.06
C ASN A 373 0.50 -7.12 13.09
N GLN A 374 1.70 -7.50 12.65
CA GLN A 374 2.84 -7.59 13.58
C GLN A 374 3.52 -6.23 13.72
N ALA A 375 3.31 -5.67 14.87
CA ALA A 375 3.97 -4.50 15.37
C ALA A 375 5.31 -4.89 16.02
N GLY A 376 6.42 -4.50 15.42
CA GLY A 376 7.74 -4.54 16.06
C GLY A 376 8.81 -5.14 15.19
N PHE A 377 9.67 -4.28 14.63
CA PHE A 377 11.00 -4.70 14.22
C PHE A 377 11.87 -4.80 15.46
N ALA A 378 12.08 -6.01 15.94
CA ALA A 378 12.79 -6.22 17.21
C ALA A 378 14.31 -6.12 17.08
N SER A 379 14.89 -6.26 15.89
CA SER A 379 16.35 -6.28 15.70
C SER A 379 16.75 -5.70 14.35
N VAL A 380 17.82 -4.93 14.34
CA VAL A 380 18.45 -4.43 13.12
C VAL A 380 19.11 -5.57 12.33
N LYS A 381 19.46 -6.66 13.00
CA LYS A 381 20.17 -7.81 12.43
C LYS A 381 19.30 -9.06 12.62
N ASP A 382 18.57 -9.44 11.59
CA ASP A 382 17.68 -10.60 11.64
C ASP A 382 17.30 -11.04 10.22
N VAL A 383 16.67 -12.21 10.14
CA VAL A 383 16.10 -12.77 8.92
C VAL A 383 14.59 -12.63 8.94
N TYR A 384 14.06 -12.01 7.90
CA TYR A 384 12.63 -11.78 7.75
C TYR A 384 12.10 -12.52 6.52
N LEU A 385 10.87 -13.05 6.61
CA LEU A 385 10.09 -13.55 5.49
C LEU A 385 8.89 -12.67 5.27
N SER A 386 8.62 -12.29 4.02
CA SER A 386 7.50 -11.42 3.67
C SER A 386 6.91 -11.78 2.31
N THR A 387 5.64 -11.46 2.11
CA THR A 387 5.08 -11.39 0.75
C THR A 387 5.40 -10.04 0.12
N PHE A 388 5.31 -9.95 -1.21
CA PHE A 388 5.42 -8.69 -1.96
C PHE A 388 4.48 -7.61 -1.42
N HIS A 389 3.29 -7.97 -0.99
CA HIS A 389 2.33 -7.04 -0.40
C HIS A 389 2.68 -6.59 1.02
N ALA A 390 3.17 -7.52 1.85
CA ALA A 390 3.39 -7.23 3.27
C ALA A 390 4.68 -6.44 3.52
N VAL A 391 5.65 -6.49 2.59
CA VAL A 391 6.93 -5.78 2.70
C VAL A 391 6.82 -4.27 2.47
N LYS A 392 5.67 -3.80 1.99
CA LYS A 392 5.45 -2.39 1.68
C LYS A 392 5.65 -1.50 2.91
N GLY A 393 6.35 -0.37 2.73
CA GLY A 393 6.66 0.58 3.81
C GLY A 393 7.89 0.20 4.65
N LEU A 394 8.45 -0.99 4.47
CA LEU A 394 9.60 -1.48 5.22
C LEU A 394 10.91 -1.31 4.44
N GLU A 395 12.05 -1.48 5.11
CA GLU A 395 13.38 -1.28 4.53
C GLU A 395 14.39 -2.23 5.16
N PHE A 396 15.22 -2.84 4.31
CA PHE A 396 16.23 -3.82 4.72
C PHE A 396 17.57 -3.53 4.05
N GLU A 397 18.65 -3.94 4.68
CA GLU A 397 19.98 -3.82 4.06
C GLU A 397 20.09 -4.73 2.84
N ASN A 398 19.69 -6.00 3.00
CA ASN A 398 19.67 -6.97 1.90
C ASN A 398 18.24 -7.47 1.63
N VAL A 399 17.89 -7.52 0.38
CA VAL A 399 16.63 -8.05 -0.12
C VAL A 399 16.90 -9.21 -1.05
N PHE A 400 16.29 -10.35 -0.77
CA PHE A 400 16.29 -11.54 -1.60
C PHE A 400 14.91 -11.73 -2.21
N ILE A 401 14.82 -11.82 -3.53
CA ILE A 401 13.59 -12.10 -4.27
C ILE A 401 13.79 -13.40 -5.03
N PRO A 402 13.55 -14.56 -4.40
CA PRO A 402 13.69 -15.86 -5.04
C PRO A 402 12.46 -16.20 -5.88
N PHE A 403 12.63 -17.21 -6.74
CA PHE A 403 11.56 -17.85 -7.52
C PHE A 403 10.88 -16.90 -8.52
N LEU A 404 11.69 -16.05 -9.20
CA LEU A 404 11.21 -15.24 -10.32
C LEU A 404 11.05 -16.06 -11.61
N SER A 405 10.71 -17.32 -11.46
CA SER A 405 10.45 -18.27 -12.55
C SER A 405 9.05 -18.06 -13.12
N ASP A 406 8.87 -18.32 -14.40
CA ASP A 406 7.61 -18.09 -15.13
C ASP A 406 6.43 -18.91 -14.61
N ASP A 407 6.70 -20.04 -13.95
CA ASP A 407 5.70 -20.89 -13.31
C ASP A 407 5.22 -20.37 -11.93
N ILE A 408 5.94 -19.39 -11.34
CA ILE A 408 5.68 -18.86 -9.99
C ILE A 408 5.33 -17.37 -10.03
N PHE A 409 5.99 -16.60 -10.88
CA PHE A 409 5.78 -15.17 -11.03
C PHE A 409 5.66 -14.79 -12.51
N PRO A 410 4.55 -14.17 -12.95
CA PRO A 410 3.38 -13.75 -12.16
C PRO A 410 2.56 -14.92 -11.60
N ASP A 411 1.76 -14.65 -10.57
CA ASP A 411 0.91 -15.67 -9.94
C ASP A 411 -0.16 -16.15 -10.92
N LYS A 412 -0.11 -17.45 -11.30
CA LYS A 412 -0.99 -18.03 -12.33
C LYS A 412 -2.45 -18.01 -11.93
N GLU A 413 -2.76 -18.25 -10.66
CA GLU A 413 -4.14 -18.24 -10.17
C GLU A 413 -4.76 -16.84 -10.33
N ILE A 414 -3.97 -15.79 -10.09
CA ILE A 414 -4.40 -14.40 -10.32
C ILE A 414 -4.63 -14.13 -11.80
N LEU A 415 -3.75 -14.61 -12.69
CA LEU A 415 -3.92 -14.42 -14.12
C LEU A 415 -5.12 -15.19 -14.70
N GLU A 416 -5.36 -16.41 -14.26
CA GLU A 416 -6.48 -17.23 -14.69
C GLU A 416 -7.83 -16.65 -14.26
N ASN A 417 -7.88 -16.04 -13.07
CA ASN A 417 -9.08 -15.40 -12.54
C ASN A 417 -9.20 -13.93 -12.96
N ALA A 418 -8.21 -13.37 -13.65
CA ALA A 418 -8.22 -11.99 -14.08
C ALA A 418 -9.18 -11.76 -15.24
N THR A 419 -9.94 -10.68 -15.17
CA THR A 419 -10.80 -10.22 -16.26
C THR A 419 -10.02 -9.43 -17.33
N SER A 420 -8.81 -8.95 -17.01
CA SER A 420 -7.80 -8.42 -17.93
C SER A 420 -6.42 -8.90 -17.48
N VAL A 421 -5.82 -9.72 -18.32
CA VAL A 421 -4.48 -10.24 -18.09
C VAL A 421 -3.45 -9.11 -18.10
N GLU A 422 -3.56 -8.14 -19.02
CA GLU A 422 -2.61 -7.01 -19.09
C GLU A 422 -2.56 -6.24 -17.77
N ARG A 423 -3.72 -6.07 -17.14
CA ARG A 423 -3.75 -5.34 -15.88
C ARG A 423 -3.24 -6.17 -14.71
N ALA A 424 -3.57 -7.46 -14.67
CA ALA A 424 -3.00 -8.35 -13.68
C ALA A 424 -1.47 -8.37 -13.77
N LEU A 425 -0.92 -8.39 -14.98
CA LEU A 425 0.52 -8.26 -15.23
C LEU A 425 1.07 -6.91 -14.77
N ALA A 426 0.35 -5.82 -14.99
CA ALA A 426 0.74 -4.50 -14.50
C ALA A 426 0.79 -4.43 -12.97
N ASP A 427 -0.18 -5.04 -12.29
CA ASP A 427 -0.22 -5.07 -10.84
C ASP A 427 0.88 -5.98 -10.27
N GLU A 428 1.17 -7.14 -10.89
CA GLU A 428 2.30 -7.99 -10.54
C GLU A 428 3.65 -7.25 -10.71
N LEU A 429 3.79 -6.48 -11.78
CA LEU A 429 5.00 -5.70 -12.05
C LEU A 429 5.21 -4.60 -11.00
N LYS A 430 4.13 -3.95 -10.53
CA LYS A 430 4.18 -2.99 -9.41
C LYS A 430 4.66 -3.66 -8.12
N LEU A 431 4.25 -4.92 -7.88
CA LEU A 431 4.72 -5.67 -6.72
C LEU A 431 6.24 -5.93 -6.78
N LEU A 432 6.77 -6.29 -7.96
CA LEU A 432 8.22 -6.44 -8.16
C LEU A 432 8.96 -5.12 -7.91
N TYR A 433 8.44 -4.01 -8.43
CA TYR A 433 9.00 -2.67 -8.19
C TYR A 433 9.04 -2.33 -6.70
N VAL A 434 7.94 -2.58 -5.99
CA VAL A 434 7.87 -2.35 -4.54
C VAL A 434 8.90 -3.21 -3.81
N ALA A 435 9.00 -4.50 -4.13
CA ALA A 435 9.96 -5.42 -3.50
C ALA A 435 11.41 -4.99 -3.73
N ALA A 436 11.79 -4.70 -4.98
CA ALA A 436 13.14 -4.26 -5.33
C ALA A 436 13.56 -2.98 -4.61
N THR A 437 12.62 -2.02 -4.47
CA THR A 437 12.87 -0.74 -3.81
C THR A 437 12.94 -0.81 -2.28
N ARG A 438 12.78 -1.99 -1.67
CA ARG A 438 12.96 -2.20 -0.21
C ARG A 438 14.43 -2.28 0.21
N SER A 439 15.33 -2.52 -0.74
CA SER A 439 16.75 -2.69 -0.47
C SER A 439 17.48 -1.36 -0.24
N LYS A 440 18.31 -1.32 0.81
CA LYS A 440 19.22 -0.22 1.13
C LYS A 440 20.64 -0.47 0.59
N TYR A 441 21.01 -1.72 0.37
CA TYR A 441 22.36 -2.08 -0.05
C TYR A 441 22.38 -3.20 -1.09
N GLY A 442 21.99 -4.43 -0.73
CA GLY A 442 22.05 -5.60 -1.60
C GLY A 442 20.69 -6.03 -2.12
N LEU A 443 20.56 -6.23 -3.43
CA LEU A 443 19.38 -6.80 -4.06
C LEU A 443 19.79 -8.07 -4.83
N PHE A 444 19.32 -9.21 -4.35
CA PHE A 444 19.58 -10.53 -4.91
C PHE A 444 18.27 -11.13 -5.43
N MET A 445 18.25 -11.45 -6.69
CA MET A 445 17.10 -12.03 -7.37
C MET A 445 17.49 -13.38 -7.92
N SER A 446 16.62 -14.35 -7.86
CA SER A 446 16.93 -15.68 -8.40
C SER A 446 15.72 -16.33 -9.07
N TYR A 447 16.00 -17.28 -9.95
CA TYR A 447 15.01 -18.07 -10.64
C TYR A 447 15.59 -19.44 -11.01
N HIS A 448 14.72 -20.41 -11.23
CA HIS A 448 15.04 -21.71 -11.83
C HIS A 448 14.22 -21.90 -13.09
N GLY A 449 14.72 -22.72 -14.03
CA GLY A 449 14.06 -22.96 -15.29
C GLY A 449 13.95 -21.71 -16.17
N THR A 450 12.73 -21.29 -16.48
CA THR A 450 12.47 -20.12 -17.34
C THR A 450 12.23 -18.86 -16.51
N LEU A 451 12.94 -17.78 -16.86
CA LEU A 451 12.75 -16.47 -16.21
C LEU A 451 11.37 -15.89 -16.55
N SER A 452 10.75 -15.25 -15.57
CA SER A 452 9.47 -14.55 -15.74
C SER A 452 9.52 -13.50 -16.86
N GLN A 453 8.49 -13.45 -17.69
CA GLN A 453 8.30 -12.44 -18.72
C GLN A 453 8.18 -11.00 -18.18
N LEU A 454 7.89 -10.83 -16.91
CA LEU A 454 7.80 -9.53 -16.26
C LEU A 454 9.18 -8.97 -15.86
N PHE A 455 10.21 -9.80 -15.87
CA PHE A 455 11.55 -9.37 -15.53
C PHE A 455 12.18 -8.57 -16.70
N PRO A 456 12.84 -7.42 -16.45
CA PRO A 456 13.45 -6.60 -17.52
C PRO A 456 14.76 -7.23 -18.01
N GLU A 457 14.69 -8.33 -18.73
CA GLU A 457 15.84 -9.17 -19.15
C GLU A 457 16.88 -8.42 -19.98
N GLY A 458 16.45 -7.45 -20.79
CA GLY A 458 17.33 -6.64 -21.64
C GLY A 458 18.10 -5.53 -20.90
N SER A 459 17.94 -5.37 -19.58
CA SER A 459 18.59 -4.34 -18.79
C SER A 459 20.08 -4.64 -18.56
N THR A 460 20.88 -3.58 -18.51
CA THR A 460 22.31 -3.61 -18.10
C THR A 460 22.50 -3.21 -16.64
N ASN A 461 21.43 -2.95 -15.91
CA ASN A 461 21.45 -2.42 -14.55
C ASN A 461 21.49 -3.50 -13.47
N TYR A 462 21.73 -4.74 -13.84
CA TYR A 462 22.02 -5.87 -12.94
C TYR A 462 23.10 -6.77 -13.52
N ASP A 463 23.76 -7.54 -12.67
CA ASP A 463 24.74 -8.55 -13.07
C ASP A 463 24.05 -9.93 -13.09
N LYS A 464 24.46 -10.78 -14.04
CA LYS A 464 23.97 -12.18 -14.15
C LYS A 464 25.02 -13.12 -13.56
N ALA A 465 24.53 -14.13 -12.83
CA ALA A 465 25.37 -15.21 -12.31
C ALA A 465 24.70 -16.56 -12.56
N ASP A 466 25.49 -17.61 -12.64
CA ASP A 466 24.98 -18.98 -12.64
C ASP A 466 25.18 -19.58 -11.24
N GLY A 467 24.16 -20.22 -10.72
CA GLY A 467 24.19 -20.84 -9.40
C GLY A 467 25.14 -22.03 -9.28
N GLU A 468 25.54 -22.62 -10.43
CA GLU A 468 26.55 -23.67 -10.44
C GLU A 468 27.98 -23.12 -10.20
N ASP A 469 28.19 -21.82 -10.38
CA ASP A 469 29.47 -21.14 -10.17
C ASP A 469 29.61 -20.53 -8.76
N LEU A 470 28.58 -20.60 -7.93
CA LEU A 470 28.46 -19.98 -6.59
C LEU A 470 28.50 -21.02 -5.48
#